data_4ec32c7565afec622e6261d50858a50a
#
_entry.id   4ec32c7565afec622e6261d50858a50a
#
_cell.length_a   1.000
_cell.length_b   1.000
_cell.length_c   1.000
_cell.angle_alpha   90.00
_cell.angle_beta   90.00
_cell.angle_gamma   90.00
#
_symmetry.space_group_name_H-M   'P 1'
#
loop_
_entity.id
_entity.type
_entity.pdbx_description
1 polymer ?
#
loop_
_entity_poly.entity_id
_entity_poly.type
_entity_poly.pdbx_seq_one_letter_code
_entity_poly.pdbx_strand_id
1 'polypeptide(L)' 'MSNKYYLFTNQLTEEEHRVIVSIVKHIENGARRVGIQQIADENFVSTSFIMKL' A
#
# COMPACT_ATOMS: atom_id res chain seq x y z
N MET A 1 -9.17 -22.51 -13.41
CA MET A 1 -8.12 -21.73 -13.86
C MET A 1 -7.54 -20.77 -12.83
N SER A 2 -6.28 -20.79 -12.76
CA SER A 2 -5.62 -19.99 -11.77
C SER A 2 -5.57 -18.53 -12.18
N ASN A 3 -5.80 -17.68 -11.24
CA ASN A 3 -5.80 -16.27 -11.47
C ASN A 3 -4.68 -15.66 -10.61
N LYS A 4 -3.60 -15.26 -11.25
CA LYS A 4 -2.47 -14.72 -10.53
C LYS A 4 -2.85 -13.49 -9.73
N TYR A 5 -3.71 -12.68 -10.30
CA TYR A 5 -4.17 -11.49 -9.63
C TYR A 5 -4.92 -11.84 -8.35
N TYR A 6 -5.75 -12.85 -8.45
CA TYR A 6 -6.50 -13.33 -7.30
C TYR A 6 -5.57 -13.82 -6.20
N LEU A 7 -4.55 -14.59 -6.59
CA LEU A 7 -3.61 -15.11 -5.61
C LEU A 7 -2.85 -13.97 -4.94
N PHE A 8 -2.48 -12.99 -5.73
CA PHE A 8 -1.75 -11.86 -5.20
C PHE A 8 -2.56 -11.10 -4.16
N THR A 9 -3.80 -10.78 -4.50
CA THR A 9 -4.64 -10.02 -3.56
C THR A 9 -4.99 -10.84 -2.34
N ASN A 10 -5.07 -12.16 -2.49
CA ASN A 10 -5.41 -13.03 -1.39
C ASN A 10 -4.29 -13.13 -0.37
N GLN A 11 -3.08 -12.77 -0.76
CA GLN A 11 -1.93 -12.84 0.13
C GLN A 11 -1.69 -11.55 0.90
N LEU A 12 -2.44 -10.51 0.59
CA LEU A 12 -2.29 -9.25 1.26
C LEU A 12 -3.05 -9.25 2.57
N THR A 13 -2.40 -8.76 3.62
CA THR A 13 -3.09 -8.54 4.88
C THR A 13 -3.91 -7.27 4.79
N GLU A 14 -4.77 -7.06 5.76
CA GLU A 14 -5.55 -5.83 5.83
C GLU A 14 -4.66 -4.60 5.88
N GLU A 15 -3.58 -4.71 6.63
CA GLU A 15 -2.66 -3.60 6.79
C GLU A 15 -1.98 -3.26 5.47
N GLU A 16 -1.57 -4.29 4.76
CA GLU A 16 -0.94 -4.08 3.46
C GLU A 16 -1.92 -3.46 2.48
N HIS A 17 -3.13 -3.94 2.48
CA HIS A 17 -4.16 -3.40 1.62
C HIS A 17 -4.42 -1.93 1.93
N ARG A 18 -4.47 -1.60 3.21
CA ARG A 18 -4.71 -0.23 3.63
C ARG A 18 -3.60 0.71 3.17
N VAL A 19 -2.36 0.23 3.24
CA VAL A 19 -1.23 1.03 2.78
C VAL A 19 -1.33 1.31 1.29
N ILE A 20 -1.67 0.29 0.52
CA ILE A 20 -1.80 0.45 -0.93
C ILE A 20 -2.91 1.44 -1.25
N VAL A 21 -4.03 1.34 -0.57
CA VAL A 21 -5.14 2.27 -0.78
C VAL A 21 -4.71 3.70 -0.45
N SER A 22 -3.92 3.86 0.60
CA SER A 22 -3.42 5.16 1.00
C SER A 22 -2.58 5.78 -0.11
N ILE A 23 -1.71 4.99 -0.70
CA ILE A 23 -0.85 5.46 -1.78
C ILE A 23 -1.70 5.87 -2.99
N VAL A 24 -2.66 5.04 -3.33
CA VAL A 24 -3.52 5.33 -4.47
C VAL A 24 -4.28 6.62 -4.26
N LYS A 25 -4.79 6.83 -3.06
CA LYS A 25 -5.55 8.05 -2.76
C LYS A 25 -4.68 9.29 -2.91
N HIS A 26 -3.45 9.23 -2.47
CA HIS A 26 -2.54 10.36 -2.63
C HIS A 26 -2.32 10.68 -4.10
N ILE A 27 -2.15 9.66 -4.91
CA ILE A 27 -1.95 9.85 -6.34
C ILE A 27 -3.19 10.43 -6.98
N GLU A 28 -4.36 9.93 -6.61
CA GLU A 28 -5.61 10.43 -7.18
C GLU A 28 -5.88 11.86 -6.79
N ASN A 29 -5.36 12.30 -5.66
CA ASN A 29 -5.52 13.67 -5.23
C ASN A 29 -4.49 14.61 -5.85
N GLY A 30 -3.73 14.12 -6.80
CA GLY A 30 -2.80 14.95 -7.54
C GLY A 30 -1.42 15.04 -6.97
N ALA A 31 -1.09 14.16 -6.04
CA ALA A 31 0.26 14.17 -5.47
C ALA A 31 1.25 13.73 -6.54
N ARG A 32 2.30 14.52 -6.73
CA ARG A 32 3.34 14.17 -7.67
C ARG A 32 4.29 13.15 -7.09
N ARG A 33 4.33 13.10 -5.78
CA ARG A 33 5.29 12.30 -5.07
C ARG A 33 4.65 11.86 -3.77
N VAL A 34 4.83 10.60 -3.45
CA VAL A 34 4.28 10.06 -2.20
C VAL A 34 5.46 9.62 -1.36
N GLY A 35 5.61 10.25 -0.19
CA GLY A 35 6.70 9.92 0.70
C GLY A 35 6.42 8.66 1.50
N ILE A 36 7.39 7.77 1.53
CA ILE A 36 7.25 6.53 2.28
C ILE A 36 7.02 6.82 3.76
N GLN A 37 7.74 7.80 4.30
CA GLN A 37 7.59 8.15 5.70
C GLN A 37 6.17 8.61 6.01
N GLN A 38 5.60 9.42 5.13
CA GLN A 38 4.26 9.91 5.32
C GLN A 38 3.25 8.77 5.31
N ILE A 39 3.39 7.86 4.37
CA ILE A 39 2.49 6.73 4.28
C ILE A 39 2.61 5.85 5.53
N ALA A 40 3.82 5.63 5.99
CA ALA A 40 4.04 4.84 7.18
C ALA A 40 3.36 5.46 8.40
N ASP A 41 3.51 6.78 8.56
CA ASP A 41 2.90 7.47 9.68
C ASP A 41 1.40 7.41 9.64
N GLU A 42 0.83 7.56 8.46
CA GLU A 42 -0.62 7.55 8.31
C GLU A 42 -1.22 6.20 8.64
N ASN A 43 -0.47 5.15 8.40
CA ASN A 43 -0.98 3.80 8.60
C ASN A 43 -0.43 3.13 9.85
N PHE A 44 0.33 3.88 10.65
CA PHE A 44 0.89 3.37 11.91
C PHE A 44 1.74 2.12 11.68
N VAL A 45 2.54 2.15 10.62
CA VAL A 45 3.44 1.05 10.31
C VAL A 45 4.84 1.61 10.11
N SER A 46 5.82 0.74 10.05
CA SER A 46 7.20 1.18 9.81
C SER A 46 7.44 1.34 8.32
N THR A 47 8.46 2.12 7.99
CA THR A 47 8.84 2.27 6.59
C THR A 47 9.31 0.95 6.01
N SER A 48 9.92 0.10 6.84
CA SER A 48 10.34 -1.23 6.40
C SER A 48 9.16 -2.06 5.93
N PHE A 49 8.03 -1.92 6.60
CA PHE A 49 6.83 -2.64 6.24
C PHE A 49 6.41 -2.28 4.82
N ILE A 50 6.44 -0.99 4.52
CA ILE A 50 6.04 -0.50 3.20
C ILE A 50 7.01 -0.98 2.12
N MET A 51 8.28 -0.98 2.43
CA MET A 51 9.28 -1.35 1.44
C MET A 51 9.24 -2.82 1.08
N LYS A 52 8.56 -3.62 1.87
CA LYS A 52 8.38 -5.03 1.54
C LYS A 52 7.20 -5.27 0.61
N LEU A 53 6.38 -4.28 0.43
CA LEU A 53 5.27 -4.41 -0.51
C LEU A 53 5.78 -4.29 -1.96
#